data_f665df66b95a4f4b6d4688ee498c94fd
#
_entry.id   f665df66b95a4f4b6d4688ee498c94fd
#
_cell.length_a   1.000
_cell.length_b   1.000
_cell.length_c   1.000
_cell.angle_alpha   90.00
_cell.angle_beta   90.00
_cell.angle_gamma   90.00
#
_symmetry.space_group_name_H-M   'P 1'
#
loop_
_entity.id
_entity.type
_entity.pdbx_description
1 polymer ?
#
loop_
_entity_poly.entity_id
_entity_poly.type
_entity_poly.pdbx_seq_one_letter_code
_entity_poly.pdbx_strand_id
1 'polypeptide(L)'
;MSIAVMEYVDEAGRNHFRQWFEDLSVEYAAKVAVARSRMMAGNLGNLKTVDGALKEYRIDWGPGIRIYLVLEKKALVILFCGGVKSGQSADITKAKRLRDEYDKRKAEMKKKGKEKP
;
A
#
# COMPACT_ATOMS: atom_id res chain seq x y z
N MET A 1 17.41 10.15 -0.96
CA MET A 1 16.09 10.82 -1.03
C MET A 1 15.12 10.07 -0.15
N SER A 2 14.41 10.77 0.72
CA SER A 2 13.44 10.12 1.61
C SER A 2 12.05 10.17 1.00
N ILE A 3 11.27 9.14 1.29
CA ILE A 3 9.89 8.99 0.82
C ILE A 3 8.99 8.86 2.05
N ALA A 4 7.87 9.58 2.06
CA ALA A 4 6.87 9.41 3.11
C ALA A 4 6.09 8.12 2.83
N VAL A 5 5.82 7.34 3.86
CA VAL A 5 5.04 6.10 3.75
C VAL A 5 3.85 6.22 4.69
N MET A 6 2.66 6.18 4.13
CA MET A 6 1.41 6.31 4.88
C MET A 6 0.54 5.09 4.69
N GLU A 7 -0.29 4.81 5.68
CA GLU A 7 -1.25 3.70 5.64
C GLU A 7 -2.63 4.26 5.29
N TYR A 8 -3.28 3.63 4.32
CA TYR A 8 -4.60 4.07 3.90
C TYR A 8 -5.66 3.68 4.93
N VAL A 9 -6.46 4.66 5.34
CA VAL A 9 -7.65 4.44 6.18
C VAL A 9 -8.86 4.66 5.29
N ASP A 10 -9.70 3.63 5.15
CA ASP A 10 -10.85 3.69 4.25
C ASP A 10 -11.99 4.56 4.80
N GLU A 11 -13.06 4.72 4.01
CA GLU A 11 -14.21 5.55 4.40
C GLU A 11 -14.89 5.05 5.67
N ALA A 12 -14.79 3.75 5.97
CA ALA A 12 -15.34 3.17 7.18
C ALA A 12 -14.41 3.29 8.39
N GLY A 13 -13.25 3.95 8.22
CA GLY A 13 -12.27 4.13 9.30
C GLY A 13 -11.38 2.93 9.52
N ARG A 14 -11.31 2.01 8.57
CA ARG A 14 -10.51 0.78 8.70
C ARG A 14 -9.16 0.96 8.03
N ASN A 15 -8.12 0.54 8.74
CA ASN A 15 -6.75 0.49 8.23
C ASN A 15 -6.40 -0.97 7.96
N HIS A 16 -6.61 -1.42 6.73
CA HIS A 16 -6.43 -2.83 6.34
C HIS A 16 -4.98 -3.28 6.42
N PHE A 17 -4.04 -2.40 6.05
CA PHE A 17 -2.62 -2.72 6.17
C PHE A 17 -2.24 -2.96 7.63
N ARG A 18 -2.67 -2.06 8.54
CA ARG A 18 -2.34 -2.16 9.97
C ARG A 18 -2.95 -3.42 10.58
N GLN A 19 -4.20 -3.74 10.26
CA GLN A 19 -4.85 -4.95 10.75
C GLN A 19 -4.08 -6.20 10.32
N TRP A 20 -3.71 -6.26 9.04
CA TRP A 20 -2.91 -7.37 8.52
C TRP A 20 -1.56 -7.46 9.21
N PHE A 21 -0.85 -6.33 9.36
CA PHE A 21 0.46 -6.27 9.98
C PHE A 21 0.43 -6.75 11.43
N GLU A 22 -0.57 -6.35 12.19
CA GLU A 22 -0.68 -6.69 13.60
C GLU A 22 -0.98 -8.18 13.83
N ASP A 23 -1.56 -8.86 12.84
CA ASP A 23 -1.85 -10.29 12.90
C ASP A 23 -0.68 -11.16 12.46
N LEU A 24 0.41 -10.57 11.98
CA LEU A 24 1.58 -11.33 11.53
C LEU A 24 2.38 -11.89 12.70
N SER A 25 3.03 -13.04 12.47
CA SER A 25 4.05 -13.53 13.42
C SER A 25 5.20 -12.53 13.50
N VAL A 26 5.99 -12.62 14.56
CA VAL A 26 7.14 -11.73 14.79
C VAL A 26 8.09 -11.74 13.59
N GLU A 27 8.35 -12.91 13.02
CA GLU A 27 9.28 -13.04 11.89
C GLU A 27 8.76 -12.32 10.63
N TYR A 28 7.47 -12.50 10.34
CA TYR A 28 6.83 -11.86 9.19
C TYR A 28 6.78 -10.34 9.38
N ALA A 29 6.39 -9.91 10.57
CA ALA A 29 6.32 -8.49 10.90
C ALA A 29 7.69 -7.81 10.76
N ALA A 30 8.76 -8.49 11.17
CA ALA A 30 10.12 -7.98 11.02
C ALA A 30 10.49 -7.77 9.55
N LYS A 31 10.12 -8.71 8.68
CA LYS A 31 10.37 -8.59 7.23
C LYS A 31 9.61 -7.41 6.62
N VAL A 32 8.37 -7.22 7.04
CA VAL A 32 7.55 -6.09 6.57
C VAL A 32 8.11 -4.76 7.07
N ALA A 33 8.55 -4.70 8.32
CA ALA A 33 9.14 -3.49 8.89
C ALA A 33 10.42 -3.09 8.15
N VAL A 34 11.28 -4.06 7.80
CA VAL A 34 12.49 -3.80 7.00
C VAL A 34 12.11 -3.27 5.62
N ALA A 35 11.12 -3.87 4.97
CA ALA A 35 10.65 -3.42 3.67
C ALA A 35 10.15 -1.97 3.73
N ARG A 36 9.39 -1.64 4.77
CA ARG A 36 8.88 -0.28 4.97
C ARG A 36 10.03 0.72 5.12
N SER A 37 11.06 0.36 5.89
CA SER A 37 12.25 1.20 6.05
C SER A 37 12.97 1.43 4.73
N ARG A 38 13.07 0.41 3.89
CA ARG A 38 13.66 0.52 2.55
C ARG A 38 12.87 1.44 1.65
N MET A 39 11.54 1.36 1.71
CA MET A 39 10.67 2.28 0.97
C MET A 39 10.91 3.72 1.39
N MET A 40 11.00 3.97 2.70
CA MET A 40 11.25 5.30 3.24
C MET A 40 12.60 5.86 2.79
N ALA A 41 13.57 4.99 2.59
CA ALA A 41 14.89 5.38 2.08
C ALA A 41 14.90 5.57 0.56
N GLY A 42 13.78 5.37 -0.11
CA GLY A 42 13.68 5.52 -1.56
C GLY A 42 14.02 4.28 -2.35
N ASN A 43 14.24 3.13 -1.68
CA ASN A 43 14.56 1.87 -2.36
C ASN A 43 13.27 1.16 -2.76
N LEU A 44 12.83 1.38 -3.99
CA LEU A 44 11.58 0.87 -4.54
C LEU A 44 11.82 -0.09 -5.72
N GLY A 45 13.00 -0.69 -5.80
CA GLY A 45 13.35 -1.58 -6.91
C GLY A 45 12.51 -2.85 -7.02
N ASN A 46 11.80 -3.22 -5.98
CA ASN A 46 10.97 -4.43 -5.94
C ASN A 46 9.50 -4.18 -6.32
N LEU A 47 9.18 -3.00 -6.81
CA LEU A 47 7.80 -2.69 -7.22
C LEU A 47 7.46 -3.34 -8.55
N LYS A 48 6.27 -3.93 -8.62
CA LYS A 48 5.70 -4.50 -9.84
C LYS A 48 4.30 -3.93 -10.06
N THR A 49 3.97 -3.64 -11.31
CA THR A 49 2.63 -3.16 -11.64
C THR A 49 1.61 -4.29 -11.52
N VAL A 50 0.52 -4.02 -10.81
CA VAL A 50 -0.61 -4.94 -10.66
C VAL A 50 -1.76 -4.50 -11.56
N ASP A 51 -2.14 -3.22 -11.46
CA ASP A 51 -3.26 -2.66 -12.22
C ASP A 51 -3.15 -1.14 -12.22
N GLY A 52 -2.80 -0.55 -13.37
CA GLY A 52 -2.62 0.90 -13.46
C GLY A 52 -1.57 1.39 -12.47
N ALA A 53 -1.96 2.32 -11.60
CA ALA A 53 -1.06 2.88 -10.58
C ALA A 53 -0.85 1.95 -9.39
N LEU A 54 -1.66 0.90 -9.25
CA LEU A 54 -1.53 -0.06 -8.16
C LEU A 54 -0.31 -0.94 -8.37
N LYS A 55 0.59 -0.94 -7.40
CA LYS A 55 1.84 -1.72 -7.42
C LYS A 55 1.84 -2.74 -6.30
N GLU A 56 2.66 -3.78 -6.45
CA GLU A 56 2.99 -4.66 -5.35
C GLU A 56 4.48 -4.58 -5.05
N TYR A 57 4.81 -4.59 -3.76
CA TYR A 57 6.18 -4.71 -3.28
C TYR A 57 6.35 -6.15 -2.82
N ARG A 58 7.27 -6.87 -3.44
CA ARG A 58 7.52 -8.28 -3.14
C ARG A 58 8.64 -8.45 -2.14
N ILE A 59 8.41 -9.32 -1.17
CA ILE A 59 9.45 -9.76 -0.24
C ILE A 59 9.62 -11.25 -0.47
N ASP A 60 10.75 -11.63 -1.07
CA ASP A 60 11.08 -13.03 -1.39
C ASP A 60 11.61 -13.74 -0.16
N TRP A 61 10.70 -14.07 0.75
CA TRP A 61 11.03 -14.76 2.00
C TRP A 61 9.83 -15.59 2.42
N GLY A 62 10.08 -16.81 2.90
CA GLY A 62 9.02 -17.71 3.34
C GLY A 62 7.99 -17.96 2.23
N PRO A 63 6.70 -17.76 2.52
CA PRO A 63 5.63 -18.01 1.54
C PRO A 63 5.51 -16.91 0.48
N GLY A 64 6.43 -15.94 0.47
CA GLY A 64 6.34 -14.79 -0.43
C GLY A 64 5.35 -13.76 0.07
N ILE A 65 5.85 -12.66 0.62
CA ILE A 65 5.02 -11.58 1.16
C ILE A 65 4.82 -10.52 0.08
N ARG A 66 3.63 -9.95 0.01
CA ARG A 66 3.30 -8.87 -0.93
C ARG A 66 2.60 -7.74 -0.21
N ILE A 67 3.03 -6.51 -0.51
CA ILE A 67 2.43 -5.29 0.03
C ILE A 67 1.90 -4.50 -1.15
N TYR A 68 0.60 -4.14 -1.12
CA TYR A 68 -0.05 -3.43 -2.22
C TYR A 68 -0.11 -1.94 -1.90
N LEU A 69 0.30 -1.12 -2.88
CA LEU A 69 0.50 0.30 -2.66
C LEU A 69 0.37 1.12 -3.95
N VAL A 70 0.29 2.43 -3.79
CA VAL A 70 0.53 3.37 -4.90
C VAL A 70 1.68 4.29 -4.51
N LEU A 71 2.40 4.78 -5.53
CA LEU A 71 3.48 5.75 -5.35
C LEU A 71 3.03 7.06 -6.00
N GLU A 72 2.89 8.11 -5.18
CA GLU A 72 2.46 9.42 -5.63
C GLU A 72 3.65 10.35 -5.81
N LYS A 73 3.79 10.90 -7.02
CA LYS A 73 4.81 11.91 -7.35
C LYS A 73 6.23 11.54 -6.93
N LYS A 74 6.52 10.24 -6.88
CA LYS A 74 7.84 9.69 -6.47
C LYS A 74 8.25 10.07 -5.03
N ALA A 75 7.33 10.56 -4.22
CA ALA A 75 7.64 11.06 -2.88
C ALA A 75 6.75 10.52 -1.78
N LEU A 76 5.63 9.87 -2.12
CA LEU A 76 4.67 9.39 -1.14
C LEU A 76 4.18 8.00 -1.51
N VAL A 77 4.33 7.06 -0.60
CA VAL A 77 3.79 5.70 -0.72
C VAL A 77 2.54 5.60 0.14
N ILE A 78 1.45 5.10 -0.44
CA ILE A 78 0.21 4.81 0.29
C ILE A 78 0.04 3.29 0.32
N LEU A 79 0.07 2.71 1.51
CA LEU A 79 -0.06 1.26 1.72
C LEU A 79 -1.54 0.90 1.91
N PHE A 80 -2.05 -0.03 1.11
CA PHE A 80 -3.46 -0.43 1.17
C PHE A 80 -3.68 -1.69 1.98
N CYS A 81 -2.93 -2.74 1.69
CA CYS A 81 -3.07 -4.02 2.38
C CYS A 81 -1.87 -4.91 2.04
N GLY A 82 -1.83 -6.07 2.62
CA GLY A 82 -0.77 -7.04 2.36
C GLY A 82 -1.30 -8.45 2.40
N GLY A 83 -0.46 -9.39 2.01
CA GLY A 83 -0.81 -10.80 2.00
C GLY A 83 0.36 -11.66 1.59
N VAL A 84 0.10 -12.95 1.44
CA VAL A 84 1.09 -13.93 0.98
C VAL A 84 0.70 -14.44 -0.40
N LYS A 85 1.66 -15.05 -1.10
CA LYS A 85 1.48 -15.51 -2.48
C LYS A 85 0.23 -16.38 -2.66
N SER A 86 -0.07 -17.27 -1.73
CA SER A 86 -1.20 -18.19 -1.84
C SER A 86 -2.57 -17.50 -1.83
N GLY A 87 -2.67 -16.31 -1.24
CA GLY A 87 -3.91 -15.52 -1.20
C GLY A 87 -3.94 -14.37 -2.18
N GLN A 88 -3.02 -14.34 -3.14
CA GLN A 88 -2.79 -13.19 -4.00
C GLN A 88 -4.04 -12.71 -4.75
N SER A 89 -4.84 -13.61 -5.28
CA SER A 89 -6.02 -13.23 -6.07
C SER A 89 -7.03 -12.40 -5.25
N ALA A 90 -7.36 -12.87 -4.05
CA ALA A 90 -8.29 -12.16 -3.15
C ALA A 90 -7.68 -10.84 -2.68
N ASP A 91 -6.38 -10.83 -2.39
CA ASP A 91 -5.68 -9.64 -1.91
C ASP A 91 -5.62 -8.56 -2.98
N ILE A 92 -5.40 -8.95 -4.24
CA ILE A 92 -5.41 -8.01 -5.36
C ILE A 92 -6.79 -7.40 -5.55
N THR A 93 -7.84 -8.21 -5.46
CA THR A 93 -9.22 -7.71 -5.55
C THR A 93 -9.50 -6.65 -4.49
N LYS A 94 -9.09 -6.93 -3.25
CA LYS A 94 -9.21 -6.00 -2.13
C LYS A 94 -8.39 -4.72 -2.37
N ALA A 95 -7.15 -4.88 -2.82
CA ALA A 95 -6.27 -3.75 -3.08
C ALA A 95 -6.82 -2.84 -4.17
N LYS A 96 -7.38 -3.41 -5.23
CA LYS A 96 -8.01 -2.64 -6.32
C LYS A 96 -9.20 -1.84 -5.81
N ARG A 97 -10.03 -2.44 -4.96
CA ARG A 97 -11.17 -1.76 -4.35
C ARG A 97 -10.71 -0.58 -3.50
N LEU A 98 -9.68 -0.78 -2.69
CA LEU A 98 -9.14 0.28 -1.82
C LEU A 98 -8.50 1.40 -2.66
N ARG A 99 -7.75 1.04 -3.71
CA ARG A 99 -7.16 2.00 -4.62
C ARG A 99 -8.23 2.83 -5.33
N ASP A 100 -9.29 2.20 -5.78
CA ASP A 100 -10.39 2.90 -6.47
C ASP A 100 -11.08 3.89 -5.53
N GLU A 101 -11.32 3.49 -4.28
CA GLU A 101 -11.86 4.38 -3.26
C GLU A 101 -10.91 5.56 -3.00
N TYR A 102 -9.62 5.28 -2.87
CA TYR A 102 -8.60 6.31 -2.67
C TYR A 102 -8.60 7.32 -3.83
N ASP A 103 -8.64 6.84 -5.06
CA ASP A 103 -8.65 7.69 -6.25
C ASP A 103 -9.90 8.59 -6.28
N LYS A 104 -11.05 8.03 -5.94
CA LYS A 104 -12.32 8.77 -5.89
C LYS A 104 -12.26 9.86 -4.82
N ARG A 105 -11.79 9.54 -3.62
CA ARG A 105 -11.66 10.52 -2.54
C ARG A 105 -10.69 11.63 -2.89
N LYS A 106 -9.59 11.28 -3.56
CA LYS A 106 -8.60 12.25 -4.00
C LYS A 106 -9.19 13.20 -5.04
N ALA A 107 -9.96 12.69 -6.00
CA ALA A 107 -10.63 13.49 -7.00
C ALA A 107 -11.67 14.44 -6.37
N GLU A 108 -12.43 13.96 -5.38
CA GLU A 108 -13.40 14.78 -4.65
C GLU A 108 -12.73 15.92 -3.89
N MET A 109 -11.57 15.65 -3.27
CA MET A 109 -10.81 16.68 -2.57
C MET A 109 -10.27 17.75 -3.52
N LYS A 110 -9.81 17.37 -4.70
CA LYS A 110 -9.37 18.32 -5.73
C LYS A 110 -10.52 19.20 -6.20
N LYS A 111 -11.70 18.60 -6.39
CA LYS A 111 -12.90 19.32 -6.78
C LYS A 111 -13.29 20.35 -5.74
N LYS A 112 -13.29 19.98 -4.45
CA LYS A 112 -13.57 20.91 -3.35
C LYS A 112 -12.56 22.03 -3.28
N GLY A 113 -11.27 21.72 -3.53
CA GLY A 113 -10.21 22.74 -3.56
C GLY A 113 -10.44 23.77 -4.64
N LYS A 114 -10.97 23.37 -5.79
CA LYS A 114 -11.26 24.28 -6.91
C LYS A 114 -12.51 25.13 -6.68
N GLU A 115 -13.43 24.69 -5.83
CA GLU A 115 -14.66 25.40 -5.51
C GLU A 115 -14.49 26.48 -4.46
N LYS A 116 -13.34 26.52 -3.77
CA LYS A 116 -13.06 27.56 -2.80
C LYS A 116 -12.74 28.88 -3.50
N PRO A 117 -13.38 29.96 -3.11
CA PRO A 117 -13.07 31.28 -3.66
C PRO A 117 -11.70 31.75 -3.27
#